data_0a123c3afccec4186f59f2ce5003a7cf
#
_entry.id   0a123c3afccec4186f59f2ce5003a7cf
#
_cell.length_a   1.000
_cell.length_b   1.000
_cell.length_c   1.000
_cell.angle_alpha   90.00
_cell.angle_beta   90.00
_cell.angle_gamma   90.00
#
_symmetry.space_group_name_H-M   'P 1'
#
loop_
_entity.id
_entity.type
_entity.pdbx_description
1 polymer ?
#
loop_
_entity_poly.entity_id
_entity_poly.type
_entity_poly.pdbx_seq_one_letter_code
_entity_poly.pdbx_strand_id
1 'polypeptide(L)'
;SHDLYLFADEVYREFRYTDAPYLSALCLEGLEQNVVVIDSVSKRYSECGTRIGMIVSHNKEAMAAILKFCQARLSPPLLGQIVAEASIEGTEEYSKECFDEYLARRDFFIAGLNKIPGVYSPMPNGAFYTIASLPVENAEDFCSWCLTDFSYKDDGTPEGYTGETVMMAPAAGF
;
A
#
# COMPACT_ATOMS: atom_id res chain seq x y z
N SER A 1 10.79 -28.27 12.65
CA SER A 1 10.74 -26.81 12.51
C SER A 1 11.83 -26.40 11.54
N HIS A 2 11.50 -25.53 10.62
CA HIS A 2 12.47 -24.93 9.72
C HIS A 2 12.87 -23.59 10.36
N ASP A 3 14.14 -23.32 10.53
CA ASP A 3 14.66 -22.08 11.09
C ASP A 3 14.49 -20.96 10.04
N LEU A 4 13.27 -20.41 9.95
CA LEU A 4 12.88 -19.39 8.99
C LEU A 4 12.65 -18.07 9.69
N TYR A 5 12.95 -16.97 9.01
CA TYR A 5 12.56 -15.63 9.42
C TYR A 5 11.25 -15.22 8.76
N LEU A 6 10.37 -14.62 9.54
CA LEU A 6 9.13 -13.98 9.07
C LEU A 6 9.35 -12.48 8.96
N PHE A 7 9.33 -11.95 7.74
CA PHE A 7 9.27 -10.50 7.48
C PHE A 7 7.81 -10.14 7.27
N ALA A 8 7.23 -9.38 8.21
CA ALA A 8 5.85 -8.94 8.17
C ALA A 8 5.82 -7.45 7.77
N ASP A 9 5.33 -7.17 6.57
CA ASP A 9 5.06 -5.81 6.13
C ASP A 9 3.67 -5.38 6.65
N GLU A 10 3.66 -4.49 7.65
CA GLU A 10 2.45 -4.04 8.35
C GLU A 10 2.05 -2.61 7.96
N VAL A 11 2.58 -2.07 6.86
CA VAL A 11 2.35 -0.66 6.44
C VAL A 11 0.88 -0.33 6.18
N TYR A 12 0.04 -1.33 5.88
CA TYR A 12 -1.39 -1.17 5.61
C TYR A 12 -2.30 -1.52 6.78
N ARG A 13 -1.78 -1.70 7.99
CA ARG A 13 -2.56 -2.15 9.15
C ARG A 13 -3.74 -1.24 9.51
N GLU A 14 -3.72 0.03 9.15
CA GLU A 14 -4.82 0.98 9.36
C GLU A 14 -5.95 0.81 8.32
N PHE A 15 -5.66 0.23 7.16
CA PHE A 15 -6.60 0.04 6.06
C PHE A 15 -7.08 -1.41 5.99
N ARG A 16 -7.73 -1.87 7.06
CA ARG A 16 -8.32 -3.22 7.15
C ARG A 16 -9.84 -3.09 7.19
N TYR A 17 -10.51 -3.63 6.20
CA TYR A 17 -11.95 -3.53 6.01
C TYR A 17 -12.67 -4.77 6.53
N THR A 18 -12.24 -5.31 7.66
CA THR A 18 -12.80 -6.50 8.32
C THR A 18 -12.97 -6.26 9.81
N ASP A 19 -13.91 -6.97 10.43
CA ASP A 19 -14.14 -6.94 11.88
C ASP A 19 -13.11 -7.78 12.67
N ALA A 20 -12.23 -8.51 11.97
CA ALA A 20 -11.19 -9.31 12.61
C ALA A 20 -10.22 -8.41 13.39
N PRO A 21 -9.86 -8.74 14.63
CA PRO A 21 -8.88 -7.96 15.38
C PRO A 21 -7.53 -7.97 14.65
N TYR A 22 -6.84 -6.82 14.70
CA TYR A 22 -5.47 -6.76 14.23
C TYR A 22 -4.54 -7.41 15.24
N LEU A 23 -3.64 -8.27 14.74
CA LEU A 23 -2.56 -8.84 15.51
C LEU A 23 -1.25 -8.61 14.76
N SER A 24 -0.33 -7.84 15.37
CA SER A 24 1.01 -7.70 14.82
C SER A 24 1.78 -9.02 14.90
N ALA A 25 2.61 -9.29 13.93
CA ALA A 25 3.49 -10.45 13.94
C ALA A 25 4.46 -10.45 15.15
N LEU A 26 4.75 -9.29 15.74
CA LEU A 26 5.53 -9.18 16.98
C LEU A 26 4.85 -9.86 18.19
N CYS A 27 3.53 -10.10 18.13
CA CYS A 27 2.78 -10.74 19.20
C CYS A 27 2.76 -12.29 19.07
N LEU A 28 3.46 -12.88 18.11
CA LEU A 28 3.51 -14.32 17.92
C LEU A 28 4.43 -14.94 18.98
N GLU A 29 3.82 -15.64 19.93
CA GLU A 29 4.54 -16.29 21.03
C GLU A 29 5.47 -17.41 20.53
N GLY A 30 6.68 -17.47 21.08
CA GLY A 30 7.69 -18.47 20.74
C GLY A 30 8.42 -18.23 19.42
N LEU A 31 8.13 -17.12 18.72
CA LEU A 31 8.76 -16.72 17.47
C LEU A 31 9.49 -15.38 17.56
N GLU A 32 9.71 -14.86 18.76
CA GLU A 32 10.25 -13.51 19.01
C GLU A 32 11.60 -13.29 18.31
N GLN A 33 12.42 -14.34 18.18
CA GLN A 33 13.73 -14.25 17.54
C GLN A 33 13.68 -14.38 16.02
N ASN A 34 12.53 -14.77 15.47
CA ASN A 34 12.35 -15.07 14.05
C ASN A 34 11.48 -14.01 13.33
N VAL A 35 10.89 -13.07 14.07
CA VAL A 35 9.98 -12.07 13.49
C VAL A 35 10.68 -10.74 13.31
N VAL A 36 10.50 -10.16 12.13
CA VAL A 36 10.91 -8.80 11.76
C VAL A 36 9.70 -8.09 11.17
N VAL A 37 9.24 -7.03 11.82
CA VAL A 37 8.15 -6.19 11.31
C VAL A 37 8.73 -4.99 10.58
N ILE A 38 8.14 -4.69 9.43
CA ILE A 38 8.42 -3.51 8.62
C ILE A 38 7.18 -2.62 8.65
N ASP A 39 7.37 -1.34 8.96
CA ASP A 39 6.30 -0.35 9.00
C ASP A 39 6.79 1.00 8.46
N SER A 40 5.87 1.93 8.21
CA SER A 40 6.19 3.24 7.63
C SER A 40 5.09 4.26 7.94
N VAL A 41 5.47 5.53 7.99
CA VAL A 41 4.52 6.65 8.05
C VAL A 41 3.79 6.87 6.70
N SER A 42 4.32 6.29 5.62
CA SER A 42 3.89 6.56 4.23
C SER A 42 2.40 6.35 3.99
N LYS A 43 1.82 5.29 4.56
CA LYS A 43 0.42 4.93 4.32
C LYS A 43 -0.49 5.44 5.43
N ARG A 44 -0.07 5.25 6.68
CA ARG A 44 -0.82 5.65 7.86
C ARG A 44 -1.13 7.15 7.91
N TYR A 45 -0.15 7.98 7.54
CA TYR A 45 -0.25 9.45 7.62
C TYR A 45 -0.23 10.13 6.26
N SER A 46 -0.41 9.38 5.16
CA SER A 46 -0.30 9.90 3.77
C SER A 46 1.04 10.60 3.47
N GLU A 47 2.11 10.18 4.13
CA GLU A 47 3.42 10.81 4.10
C GLU A 47 4.45 10.05 3.25
N CYS A 48 4.03 9.51 2.12
CA CYS A 48 4.93 8.74 1.25
C CYS A 48 6.16 9.54 0.78
N GLY A 49 6.06 10.87 0.72
CA GLY A 49 7.15 11.78 0.33
C GLY A 49 8.23 11.99 1.41
N THR A 50 7.94 11.75 2.68
CA THR A 50 8.90 11.94 3.78
C THR A 50 10.02 10.91 3.79
N ARG A 51 9.79 9.73 3.20
CA ARG A 51 10.73 8.61 3.11
C ARG A 51 11.18 8.07 4.47
N ILE A 52 10.26 7.95 5.41
CA ILE A 52 10.50 7.40 6.75
C ILE A 52 9.81 6.05 6.90
N GLY A 53 10.59 5.04 7.24
CA GLY A 53 10.15 3.70 7.59
C GLY A 53 10.92 3.17 8.79
N MET A 54 10.44 2.06 9.33
CA MET A 54 11.01 1.45 10.51
C MET A 54 11.05 -0.06 10.40
N ILE A 55 12.03 -0.66 11.07
CA ILE A 55 12.16 -2.10 11.24
C ILE A 55 12.16 -2.39 12.73
N VAL A 56 11.38 -3.36 13.16
CA VAL A 56 11.23 -3.73 14.57
C VAL A 56 11.36 -5.24 14.72
N SER A 57 12.20 -5.68 15.67
CA SER A 57 12.34 -7.09 16.02
C SER A 57 12.85 -7.23 17.45
N HIS A 58 12.50 -8.33 18.10
CA HIS A 58 13.09 -8.73 19.38
C HIS A 58 14.47 -9.38 19.22
N ASN A 59 14.85 -9.77 18.02
CA ASN A 59 16.16 -10.37 17.71
C ASN A 59 17.25 -9.31 17.70
N LYS A 60 18.00 -9.23 18.81
CA LYS A 60 19.05 -8.23 19.00
C LYS A 60 20.22 -8.39 18.03
N GLU A 61 20.55 -9.61 17.64
CA GLU A 61 21.62 -9.89 16.69
C GLU A 61 21.25 -9.39 15.30
N ALA A 62 20.04 -9.75 14.81
CA ALA A 62 19.50 -9.24 13.57
C ALA A 62 19.44 -7.72 13.55
N MET A 63 18.93 -7.08 14.63
CA MET A 63 18.85 -5.63 14.72
C MET A 63 20.22 -4.96 14.74
N ALA A 64 21.24 -5.56 15.37
CA ALA A 64 22.62 -5.05 15.32
C ALA A 64 23.22 -5.13 13.91
N ALA A 65 22.91 -6.18 13.16
CA ALA A 65 23.33 -6.29 11.75
C ALA A 65 22.62 -5.26 10.87
N ILE A 66 21.29 -5.13 11.00
CA ILE A 66 20.48 -4.14 10.27
C ILE A 66 20.97 -2.71 10.54
N LEU A 67 21.31 -2.39 11.80
CA LEU A 67 21.83 -1.08 12.16
C LEU A 67 23.11 -0.73 11.38
N LYS A 68 24.01 -1.68 11.13
CA LYS A 68 25.22 -1.44 10.32
C LYS A 68 24.87 -1.05 8.88
N PHE A 69 23.86 -1.68 8.28
CA PHE A 69 23.38 -1.29 6.95
C PHE A 69 22.73 0.11 6.97
N CYS A 70 21.96 0.42 8.02
CA CYS A 70 21.39 1.76 8.18
C CYS A 70 22.50 2.82 8.32
N GLN A 71 23.55 2.54 9.06
CA GLN A 71 24.70 3.45 9.21
C GLN A 71 25.47 3.63 7.89
N ALA A 72 25.65 2.57 7.11
CA ALA A 72 26.27 2.66 5.79
C ALA A 72 25.46 3.49 4.80
N ARG A 73 24.13 3.45 4.89
CA ARG A 73 23.21 4.25 4.09
C ARG A 73 23.09 5.70 4.56
N LEU A 74 23.50 6.01 5.79
CA LEU A 74 23.28 7.24 6.53
C LEU A 74 21.84 7.40 7.04
N SER A 75 21.61 8.49 7.81
CA SER A 75 20.31 8.75 8.43
C SER A 75 19.24 9.12 7.38
N PRO A 76 17.95 8.87 7.69
CA PRO A 76 16.85 9.46 6.91
C PRO A 76 16.91 10.99 6.90
N PRO A 77 16.24 11.66 5.94
CA PRO A 77 16.21 13.11 5.86
C PRO A 77 15.68 13.74 7.17
N LEU A 78 16.38 14.74 7.70
CA LEU A 78 16.00 15.40 8.96
C LEU A 78 14.57 15.96 8.92
N LEU A 79 14.19 16.65 7.83
CA LEU A 79 12.84 17.18 7.68
C LEU A 79 11.79 16.08 7.70
N GLY A 80 12.07 14.94 7.07
CA GLY A 80 11.19 13.77 7.12
C GLY A 80 11.01 13.22 8.52
N GLN A 81 12.08 13.20 9.34
CA GLN A 81 12.00 12.75 10.74
C GLN A 81 11.13 13.70 11.58
N ILE A 82 11.28 15.02 11.42
CA ILE A 82 10.48 16.03 12.13
C ILE A 82 8.99 15.90 11.75
N VAL A 83 8.68 15.73 10.47
CA VAL A 83 7.30 15.53 10.01
C VAL A 83 6.72 14.25 10.59
N ALA A 84 7.46 13.13 10.50
CA ALA A 84 7.01 11.85 11.03
C ALA A 84 6.79 11.89 12.56
N GLU A 85 7.62 12.59 13.31
CA GLU A 85 7.46 12.80 14.76
C GLU A 85 6.16 13.57 15.05
N ALA A 86 5.91 14.67 14.34
CA ALA A 86 4.69 15.45 14.48
C ALA A 86 3.43 14.63 14.16
N SER A 87 3.51 13.73 13.18
CA SER A 87 2.38 12.90 12.76
C SER A 87 2.00 11.83 13.78
N ILE A 88 2.95 11.39 14.62
CA ILE A 88 2.65 10.45 15.72
C ILE A 88 1.75 11.09 16.77
N GLU A 89 1.84 12.41 16.94
CA GLU A 89 0.97 13.19 17.81
C GLU A 89 -0.38 13.54 17.14
N GLY A 90 -0.55 13.16 15.86
CA GLY A 90 -1.73 13.40 15.06
C GLY A 90 -2.97 12.69 15.58
N THR A 91 -4.13 13.20 15.21
CA THR A 91 -5.41 12.79 15.77
C THR A 91 -5.93 11.47 15.17
N GLU A 92 -6.62 10.67 15.99
CA GLU A 92 -7.42 9.52 15.55
C GLU A 92 -8.46 9.91 14.49
N GLU A 93 -8.91 11.17 14.52
CA GLU A 93 -9.85 11.75 13.57
C GLU A 93 -9.34 11.67 12.12
N TYR A 94 -8.09 12.08 11.86
CA TYR A 94 -7.48 11.98 10.53
C TYR A 94 -7.44 10.54 10.01
N SER A 95 -7.01 9.60 10.85
CA SER A 95 -6.95 8.18 10.48
C SER A 95 -8.33 7.64 10.13
N LYS A 96 -9.36 8.06 10.89
CA LYS A 96 -10.74 7.66 10.64
C LYS A 96 -11.28 8.26 9.33
N GLU A 97 -11.05 9.53 9.08
CA GLU A 97 -11.47 10.19 7.83
C GLU A 97 -10.85 9.51 6.61
N CYS A 98 -9.54 9.23 6.66
CA CYS A 98 -8.85 8.49 5.60
C CYS A 98 -9.42 7.10 5.39
N PHE A 99 -9.68 6.36 6.47
CA PHE A 99 -10.27 5.03 6.39
C PHE A 99 -11.65 5.06 5.75
N ASP A 100 -12.53 5.95 6.20
CA ASP A 100 -13.91 6.08 5.69
C ASP A 100 -13.91 6.43 4.19
N GLU A 101 -13.03 7.33 3.76
CA GLU A 101 -12.89 7.72 2.35
C GLU A 101 -12.38 6.55 1.49
N TYR A 102 -11.35 5.82 1.91
CA TYR A 102 -10.85 4.67 1.16
C TYR A 102 -11.84 3.52 1.14
N LEU A 103 -12.61 3.32 2.21
CA LEU A 103 -13.70 2.34 2.25
C LEU A 103 -14.77 2.67 1.20
N ALA A 104 -15.21 3.93 1.13
CA ALA A 104 -16.19 4.38 0.16
C ALA A 104 -15.68 4.25 -1.29
N ARG A 105 -14.42 4.63 -1.55
CA ARG A 105 -13.77 4.44 -2.86
C ARG A 105 -13.67 2.98 -3.27
N ARG A 106 -13.27 2.12 -2.35
CA ARG A 106 -13.21 0.66 -2.58
C ARG A 106 -14.57 0.14 -3.04
N ASP A 107 -15.62 0.43 -2.26
CA ASP A 107 -16.95 -0.10 -2.53
C ASP A 107 -17.50 0.39 -3.88
N PHE A 108 -17.32 1.68 -4.18
CA PHE A 108 -17.71 2.26 -5.45
C PHE A 108 -16.94 1.63 -6.62
N PHE A 109 -15.61 1.54 -6.50
CA PHE A 109 -14.74 1.07 -7.57
C PHE A 109 -14.95 -0.40 -7.89
N ILE A 110 -14.98 -1.27 -6.87
CA ILE A 110 -15.20 -2.71 -7.08
C ILE A 110 -16.59 -3.00 -7.63
N ALA A 111 -17.62 -2.29 -7.12
CA ALA A 111 -18.96 -2.42 -7.67
C ALA A 111 -19.05 -1.96 -9.14
N GLY A 112 -18.30 -0.92 -9.51
CA GLY A 112 -18.18 -0.44 -10.88
C GLY A 112 -17.49 -1.44 -11.79
N LEU A 113 -16.31 -1.93 -11.40
CA LEU A 113 -15.56 -2.93 -12.17
C LEU A 113 -16.38 -4.19 -12.46
N ASN A 114 -17.02 -4.74 -11.43
CA ASN A 114 -17.79 -5.98 -11.56
C ASN A 114 -19.11 -5.84 -12.35
N LYS A 115 -19.49 -4.63 -12.78
CA LYS A 115 -20.59 -4.41 -13.74
C LYS A 115 -20.12 -4.53 -15.19
N ILE A 116 -18.82 -4.47 -15.46
CA ILE A 116 -18.27 -4.55 -16.80
C ILE A 116 -18.26 -6.03 -17.23
N PRO A 117 -18.89 -6.41 -18.37
CA PRO A 117 -18.90 -7.80 -18.82
C PRO A 117 -17.50 -8.39 -18.97
N GLY A 118 -17.26 -9.55 -18.35
CA GLY A 118 -15.97 -10.24 -18.40
C GLY A 118 -14.91 -9.72 -17.43
N VAL A 119 -15.18 -8.64 -16.69
CA VAL A 119 -14.29 -8.14 -15.65
C VAL A 119 -14.69 -8.72 -14.30
N TYR A 120 -13.71 -9.13 -13.51
CA TYR A 120 -13.89 -9.56 -12.12
C TYR A 120 -12.79 -9.03 -11.24
N SER A 121 -13.18 -8.41 -10.14
CA SER A 121 -12.29 -8.02 -9.05
C SER A 121 -12.87 -8.50 -7.72
N PRO A 122 -12.12 -9.27 -6.90
CA PRO A 122 -12.56 -9.63 -5.57
C PRO A 122 -12.66 -8.39 -4.69
N MET A 123 -13.54 -8.41 -3.68
CA MET A 123 -13.61 -7.34 -2.69
C MET A 123 -12.37 -7.38 -1.79
N PRO A 124 -11.50 -6.37 -1.80
CA PRO A 124 -10.31 -6.35 -0.95
C PRO A 124 -10.69 -6.18 0.54
N ASN A 125 -10.05 -6.96 1.39
CA ASN A 125 -10.22 -6.86 2.84
C ASN A 125 -9.20 -5.94 3.52
N GLY A 126 -8.31 -5.34 2.76
CA GLY A 126 -7.30 -4.41 3.23
C GLY A 126 -6.60 -3.66 2.11
N ALA A 127 -5.74 -2.73 2.49
CA ALA A 127 -5.03 -1.80 1.61
C ALA A 127 -5.97 -0.91 0.75
N PHE A 128 -5.43 -0.19 -0.20
CA PHE A 128 -6.19 0.66 -1.14
C PHE A 128 -5.81 0.36 -2.60
N TYR A 129 -5.52 -0.90 -2.89
CA TYR A 129 -5.33 -1.42 -4.24
C TYR A 129 -6.10 -2.74 -4.38
N THR A 130 -6.34 -3.13 -5.62
CA THR A 130 -7.00 -4.39 -5.96
C THR A 130 -6.38 -5.02 -7.19
N ILE A 131 -6.68 -6.28 -7.41
CA ILE A 131 -6.37 -7.00 -8.64
C ILE A 131 -7.67 -7.25 -9.36
N ALA A 132 -7.70 -7.03 -10.67
CA ALA A 132 -8.84 -7.34 -11.52
C ALA A 132 -8.42 -8.28 -12.66
N SER A 133 -9.27 -9.26 -12.93
CA SER A 133 -9.22 -10.03 -14.17
C SER A 133 -9.98 -9.28 -15.25
N LEU A 134 -9.33 -9.04 -16.37
CA LEU A 134 -9.91 -8.35 -17.52
C LEU A 134 -10.04 -9.33 -18.71
N PRO A 135 -11.03 -9.14 -19.62
CA PRO A 135 -11.21 -9.97 -20.80
C PRO A 135 -10.23 -9.58 -21.92
N VAL A 136 -8.92 -9.61 -21.60
CA VAL A 136 -7.83 -9.27 -22.52
C VAL A 136 -6.85 -10.43 -22.63
N GLU A 137 -6.21 -10.61 -23.77
CA GLU A 137 -5.26 -11.70 -23.99
C GLU A 137 -3.95 -11.48 -23.26
N ASN A 138 -3.47 -10.23 -23.20
CA ASN A 138 -2.22 -9.85 -22.57
C ASN A 138 -2.42 -8.56 -21.72
N ALA A 139 -2.19 -8.65 -20.43
CA ALA A 139 -2.35 -7.50 -19.53
C ALA A 139 -1.29 -6.42 -19.75
N GLU A 140 -0.04 -6.78 -20.14
CA GLU A 140 1.03 -5.82 -20.39
C GLU A 140 0.71 -4.97 -21.63
N ASP A 141 0.25 -5.61 -22.71
CA ASP A 141 -0.14 -4.93 -23.94
C ASP A 141 -1.33 -4.00 -23.68
N PHE A 142 -2.31 -4.45 -22.89
CA PHE A 142 -3.46 -3.63 -22.53
C PHE A 142 -3.07 -2.43 -21.68
N CYS A 143 -2.24 -2.62 -20.64
CA CYS A 143 -1.73 -1.50 -19.82
C CYS A 143 -0.93 -0.50 -20.64
N SER A 144 -0.10 -1.00 -21.57
CA SER A 144 0.66 -0.16 -22.49
C SER A 144 -0.25 0.64 -23.41
N TRP A 145 -1.24 -0.01 -24.02
CA TRP A 145 -2.24 0.64 -24.87
C TRP A 145 -3.01 1.75 -24.12
N CYS A 146 -3.39 1.51 -22.88
CA CYS A 146 -4.03 2.54 -22.04
C CYS A 146 -3.18 3.81 -21.91
N LEU A 147 -1.84 3.68 -21.89
CA LEU A 147 -0.94 4.80 -21.70
C LEU A 147 -0.54 5.51 -23.02
N THR A 148 -0.52 4.78 -24.13
CA THR A 148 0.02 5.29 -25.41
C THR A 148 -1.05 5.66 -26.43
N ASP A 149 -2.15 4.91 -26.46
CA ASP A 149 -3.12 4.99 -27.56
C ASP A 149 -4.54 5.33 -27.09
N PHE A 150 -4.92 4.92 -25.88
CA PHE A 150 -6.27 5.17 -25.38
C PHE A 150 -6.40 6.57 -24.81
N SER A 151 -7.50 7.24 -25.19
CA SER A 151 -7.89 8.53 -24.62
C SER A 151 -9.41 8.66 -24.62
N TYR A 152 -9.98 8.84 -23.44
CA TYR A 152 -11.41 9.12 -23.28
C TYR A 152 -11.67 10.63 -23.28
N LYS A 153 -12.68 11.04 -24.03
CA LYS A 153 -13.22 12.39 -24.02
C LYS A 153 -14.75 12.30 -24.02
N ASP A 154 -15.37 13.16 -23.26
CA ASP A 154 -16.83 13.35 -23.29
C ASP A 154 -17.20 14.70 -23.92
N ASP A 155 -18.51 14.96 -24.05
CA ASP A 155 -19.03 16.18 -24.69
C ASP A 155 -18.71 17.46 -23.88
N GLY A 156 -18.30 17.33 -22.60
CA GLY A 156 -17.87 18.42 -21.72
C GLY A 156 -16.35 18.67 -21.71
N THR A 157 -15.57 17.86 -22.43
CA THR A 157 -14.11 17.97 -22.44
C THR A 157 -13.67 19.30 -23.07
N PRO A 158 -12.89 20.17 -22.36
CA PRO A 158 -12.43 21.46 -22.88
C PRO A 158 -11.61 21.31 -24.17
N GLU A 159 -11.72 22.33 -25.04
CA GLU A 159 -10.88 22.40 -26.24
C GLU A 159 -9.39 22.41 -25.87
N GLY A 160 -8.58 21.60 -26.55
CA GLY A 160 -7.15 21.47 -26.26
C GLY A 160 -6.80 20.44 -25.17
N TYR A 161 -7.78 19.88 -24.48
CA TYR A 161 -7.53 18.78 -23.55
C TYR A 161 -7.31 17.47 -24.33
N THR A 162 -6.25 16.71 -23.98
CA THR A 162 -5.88 15.50 -24.72
C THR A 162 -6.75 14.28 -24.38
N GLY A 163 -7.57 14.38 -23.34
CA GLY A 163 -8.42 13.30 -22.82
C GLY A 163 -7.85 12.65 -21.56
N GLU A 164 -8.60 11.69 -21.06
CA GLU A 164 -8.26 10.94 -19.86
C GLU A 164 -7.93 9.49 -20.18
N THR A 165 -7.07 8.88 -19.36
CA THR A 165 -6.76 7.46 -19.45
C THR A 165 -6.71 6.82 -18.05
N VAL A 166 -6.62 5.50 -18.02
CA VAL A 166 -6.46 4.74 -16.78
C VAL A 166 -5.05 4.18 -16.73
N MET A 167 -4.35 4.44 -15.62
CA MET A 167 -3.04 3.87 -15.37
C MET A 167 -3.19 2.62 -14.51
N MET A 168 -2.71 1.50 -15.01
CA MET A 168 -2.71 0.19 -14.35
C MET A 168 -1.34 -0.47 -14.47
N ALA A 169 -1.04 -1.39 -13.55
CA ALA A 169 0.14 -2.24 -13.65
C ALA A 169 -0.27 -3.68 -13.96
N PRO A 170 0.43 -4.37 -14.88
CA PRO A 170 0.16 -5.78 -15.13
C PRO A 170 0.56 -6.61 -13.91
N ALA A 171 -0.28 -7.61 -13.54
CA ALA A 171 -0.02 -8.43 -12.35
C ALA A 171 1.10 -9.46 -12.54
N ALA A 172 1.61 -9.65 -13.75
CA ALA A 172 2.72 -10.58 -14.04
C ALA A 172 4.05 -10.18 -13.35
N GLY A 173 4.14 -8.98 -12.81
CA GLY A 173 5.30 -8.48 -12.06
C GLY A 173 5.21 -8.64 -10.54
N PHE A 174 4.15 -9.28 -10.00
CA PHE A 174 3.88 -9.46 -8.57
C PHE A 174 3.95 -10.92 -8.17
#